data_0111463691671df8c6ab12d7c4bb0545
#
_entry.id   0111463691671df8c6ab12d7c4bb0545
#
_cell.length_a   1.000
_cell.length_b   1.000
_cell.length_c   1.000
_cell.angle_alpha   90.00
_cell.angle_beta   90.00
_cell.angle_gamma   90.00
#
_symmetry.space_group_name_H-M   'P 1'
#
loop_
_entity.id
_entity.type
_entity.pdbx_description
1 polymer ?
#
loop_
_entity_poly.entity_id
_entity_poly.type
_entity_poly.pdbx_seq_one_letter_code
_entity_poly.pdbx_strand_id
1 'polypeptide(L)'
;MVFFAAVVAHFAVAVLALIGLRRRPVIAACVGLVVLAGTALAVASQGIGATSAPRKTIEWLPLLGFNFTFQVDGFAVVMALLVSLLGFGVLAYAIAYFEHDATFTRFVGLFMAFAGSMTGLVLAEDLFTMFIFWELTSVWSFLLIGLHDKS
;
A
#
# COMPACT_ATOMS: atom_id res chain seq x y z
N MET A 1 16.22 -0.08 0.70
CA MET A 1 15.62 0.45 -0.53
C MET A 1 14.30 -0.25 -0.90
N VAL A 2 14.21 -1.55 -0.75
CA VAL A 2 13.04 -2.35 -1.19
C VAL A 2 11.74 -1.94 -0.50
N PHE A 3 11.74 -1.66 0.81
CA PHE A 3 10.51 -1.32 1.57
C PHE A 3 9.91 0.02 1.15
N PHE A 4 10.74 1.04 0.99
CA PHE A 4 10.28 2.32 0.47
C PHE A 4 9.78 2.19 -0.96
N ALA A 5 10.48 1.43 -1.79
CA ALA A 5 10.04 1.13 -3.16
C ALA A 5 8.69 0.41 -3.18
N ALA A 6 8.45 -0.52 -2.24
CA ALA A 6 7.16 -1.19 -2.12
C ALA A 6 6.03 -0.20 -1.81
N VAL A 7 6.20 0.69 -0.83
CA VAL A 7 5.21 1.73 -0.50
C VAL A 7 4.97 2.64 -1.72
N VAL A 8 6.03 3.14 -2.34
CA VAL A 8 5.94 3.99 -3.54
C VAL A 8 5.24 3.28 -4.70
N ALA A 9 5.49 1.98 -4.90
CA ALA A 9 4.86 1.20 -5.95
C ALA A 9 3.33 1.13 -5.79
N HIS A 10 2.83 0.99 -4.55
CA HIS A 10 1.38 1.02 -4.29
C HIS A 10 0.76 2.36 -4.69
N PHE A 11 1.38 3.48 -4.27
CA PHE A 11 0.90 4.81 -4.64
C PHE A 11 1.03 5.09 -6.14
N ALA A 12 2.10 4.60 -6.78
CA ALA A 12 2.26 4.71 -8.23
C ALA A 12 1.13 3.99 -8.97
N VAL A 13 0.77 2.76 -8.56
CA VAL A 13 -0.39 2.05 -9.13
C VAL A 13 -1.69 2.78 -8.85
N ALA A 14 -1.86 3.35 -7.66
CA ALA A 14 -3.05 4.15 -7.33
C ALA A 14 -3.22 5.33 -8.30
N VAL A 15 -2.16 6.10 -8.53
CA VAL A 15 -2.15 7.23 -9.46
C VAL A 15 -2.37 6.76 -10.91
N LEU A 16 -1.67 5.69 -11.33
CA LEU A 16 -1.84 5.11 -12.67
C LEU A 16 -3.27 4.61 -12.91
N ALA A 17 -3.90 3.98 -11.92
CA ALA A 17 -5.29 3.56 -12.02
C ALA A 17 -6.21 4.75 -12.19
N LEU A 18 -6.08 5.80 -11.36
CA LEU A 18 -6.98 6.95 -11.37
C LEU A 18 -6.84 7.83 -12.61
N ILE A 19 -5.64 7.95 -13.17
CA ILE A 19 -5.33 8.88 -14.27
C ILE A 19 -5.09 8.14 -15.58
N GLY A 20 -4.15 7.19 -15.60
CA GLY A 20 -3.66 6.58 -16.84
C GLY A 20 -4.48 5.40 -17.34
N LEU A 21 -4.94 4.53 -16.43
CA LEU A 21 -5.65 3.30 -16.77
C LEU A 21 -7.16 3.39 -16.55
N ARG A 22 -7.71 4.59 -16.52
CA ARG A 22 -9.13 4.86 -16.26
C ARG A 22 -10.10 4.07 -17.16
N ARG A 23 -9.66 3.72 -18.38
CA ARG A 23 -10.43 2.92 -19.35
C ARG A 23 -10.07 1.44 -19.36
N ARG A 24 -9.13 1.01 -18.51
CA ARG A 24 -8.62 -0.38 -18.45
C ARG A 24 -8.49 -0.86 -17.01
N PRO A 25 -9.61 -0.94 -16.26
CA PRO A 25 -9.58 -1.22 -14.83
C PRO A 25 -8.97 -2.59 -14.49
N VAL A 26 -9.21 -3.59 -15.34
CA VAL A 26 -8.64 -4.94 -15.13
C VAL A 26 -7.11 -4.91 -15.23
N ILE A 27 -6.54 -4.14 -16.16
CA ILE A 27 -5.08 -4.01 -16.24
C ILE A 27 -4.54 -3.34 -14.99
N ALA A 28 -5.20 -2.27 -14.50
CA ALA A 28 -4.83 -1.62 -13.25
C ALA A 28 -4.87 -2.59 -12.06
N ALA A 29 -5.91 -3.41 -11.97
CA ALA A 29 -6.04 -4.42 -10.93
C ALA A 29 -4.95 -5.50 -11.04
N CYS A 30 -4.65 -6.01 -12.24
CA CYS A 30 -3.56 -6.97 -12.44
C CYS A 30 -2.19 -6.41 -12.03
N VAL A 31 -1.90 -5.15 -12.36
CA VAL A 31 -0.68 -4.47 -11.90
C VAL A 31 -0.67 -4.34 -10.38
N GLY A 32 -1.81 -4.03 -9.77
CA GLY A 32 -1.97 -4.00 -8.31
C GLY A 32 -1.69 -5.35 -7.66
N LEU A 33 -2.21 -6.45 -8.23
CA LEU A 33 -1.93 -7.81 -7.75
C LEU A 33 -0.43 -8.14 -7.81
N VAL A 34 0.26 -7.75 -8.88
CA VAL A 34 1.72 -7.94 -9.01
C VAL A 34 2.47 -7.16 -7.94
N VAL A 35 2.07 -5.91 -7.65
CA VAL A 35 2.70 -5.09 -6.61
C VAL A 35 2.47 -5.70 -5.22
N LEU A 36 1.25 -6.15 -4.90
CA LEU A 36 0.94 -6.80 -3.62
C LEU A 36 1.74 -8.09 -3.44
N ALA A 37 1.77 -8.96 -4.45
CA ALA A 37 2.57 -10.19 -4.42
C ALA A 37 4.07 -9.89 -4.32
N GLY A 38 4.57 -8.91 -5.07
CA GLY A 38 5.96 -8.47 -5.03
C GLY A 38 6.36 -7.91 -3.66
N THR A 39 5.47 -7.15 -3.01
CA THR A 39 5.68 -6.64 -1.65
C THR A 39 5.75 -7.79 -0.64
N ALA A 40 4.83 -8.76 -0.72
CA ALA A 40 4.87 -9.93 0.16
C ALA A 40 6.19 -10.71 0.02
N LEU A 41 6.63 -10.98 -1.20
CA LEU A 41 7.89 -11.66 -1.47
C LEU A 41 9.10 -10.87 -0.99
N ALA A 42 9.11 -9.55 -1.23
CA ALA A 42 10.21 -8.67 -0.83
C ALA A 42 10.36 -8.61 0.70
N VAL A 43 9.23 -8.46 1.41
CA VAL A 43 9.24 -8.43 2.88
C VAL A 43 9.64 -9.79 3.45
N ALA A 44 9.08 -10.89 2.92
CA ALA A 44 9.43 -12.24 3.35
C ALA A 44 10.92 -12.54 3.16
N SER A 45 11.48 -12.19 2.00
CA SER A 45 12.89 -12.48 1.68
C SER A 45 13.89 -11.74 2.55
N GLN A 46 13.53 -10.58 3.10
CA GLN A 46 14.44 -9.74 3.91
C GLN A 46 14.18 -9.81 5.41
N GLY A 47 12.97 -10.21 5.82
CA GLY A 47 12.59 -10.28 7.22
C GLY A 47 12.73 -11.68 7.84
N ILE A 48 12.53 -12.73 7.06
CA ILE A 48 12.60 -14.11 7.56
C ILE A 48 14.06 -14.51 7.75
N GLY A 49 14.46 -14.76 9.00
CA GLY A 49 15.82 -15.19 9.34
C GLY A 49 16.87 -14.06 9.38
N ALA A 50 16.48 -12.81 9.28
CA ALA A 50 17.39 -11.69 9.44
C ALA A 50 17.89 -11.60 10.89
N THR A 51 19.22 -11.57 11.08
CA THR A 51 19.86 -11.38 12.40
C THR A 51 19.80 -9.93 12.89
N SER A 52 19.54 -8.98 11.98
CA SER A 52 19.33 -7.57 12.28
C SER A 52 18.17 -7.03 11.43
N ALA A 53 17.30 -6.22 12.05
CA ALA A 53 16.19 -5.60 11.35
C ALA A 53 16.68 -4.54 10.35
N PRO A 54 16.49 -4.72 9.04
CA PRO A 54 16.88 -3.71 8.06
C PRO A 54 16.14 -2.39 8.29
N ARG A 55 16.90 -1.32 8.44
CA ARG A 55 16.40 0.03 8.71
C ARG A 55 16.70 0.98 7.56
N LYS A 56 15.77 1.88 7.23
CA LYS A 56 15.97 2.93 6.23
C LYS A 56 15.33 4.24 6.72
N THR A 57 16.16 5.27 6.82
CA THR A 57 15.72 6.63 7.14
C THR A 57 15.81 7.50 5.89
N ILE A 58 14.79 8.31 5.64
CA ILE A 58 14.72 9.29 4.56
C ILE A 58 14.50 10.65 5.20
N GLU A 59 15.49 11.52 5.05
CA GLU A 59 15.40 12.89 5.57
C GLU A 59 14.37 13.68 4.74
N TRP A 60 13.33 14.17 5.41
CA TRP A 60 12.30 14.98 4.78
C TRP A 60 12.44 16.46 5.13
N LEU A 61 12.55 16.79 6.40
CA LEU A 61 12.72 18.15 6.92
C LEU A 61 13.89 18.19 7.92
N PRO A 62 15.14 18.24 7.45
CA PRO A 62 16.31 18.17 8.31
C PRO A 62 16.35 19.26 9.38
N LEU A 63 15.85 20.47 9.03
CA LEU A 63 15.79 21.62 9.95
C LEU A 63 14.90 21.38 11.18
N LEU A 64 13.87 20.53 11.06
CA LEU A 64 12.93 20.20 12.13
C LEU A 64 13.17 18.78 12.69
N GLY A 65 14.14 18.04 12.15
CA GLY A 65 14.44 16.68 12.56
C GLY A 65 13.37 15.64 12.15
N PHE A 66 12.45 15.99 11.22
CA PHE A 66 11.43 15.08 10.74
C PHE A 66 11.97 14.21 9.62
N ASN A 67 11.97 12.90 9.88
CA ASN A 67 12.44 11.88 8.94
C ASN A 67 11.40 10.79 8.80
N PHE A 68 11.34 10.17 7.62
CA PHE A 68 10.59 8.92 7.45
C PHE A 68 11.52 7.75 7.74
N THR A 69 11.21 6.97 8.76
CA THR A 69 12.01 5.80 9.13
C THR A 69 11.19 4.53 9.05
N PHE A 70 11.70 3.59 8.25
CA PHE A 70 11.11 2.28 8.04
C PHE A 70 12.04 1.20 8.56
N GLN A 71 11.48 0.22 9.24
CA GLN A 71 12.19 -0.94 9.74
C GLN A 71 11.39 -2.22 9.48
N VAL A 72 12.10 -3.32 9.22
CA VAL A 72 11.48 -4.63 9.05
C VAL A 72 11.98 -5.54 10.14
N ASP A 73 11.22 -5.62 11.21
CA ASP A 73 11.37 -6.61 12.28
C ASP A 73 10.39 -7.78 12.07
N GLY A 74 10.40 -8.76 12.96
CA GLY A 74 9.52 -9.93 12.87
C GLY A 74 8.04 -9.58 12.89
N PHE A 75 7.63 -8.56 13.65
CA PHE A 75 6.26 -8.10 13.71
C PHE A 75 5.85 -7.41 12.41
N ALA A 76 6.69 -6.51 11.90
CA ALA A 76 6.47 -5.83 10.64
C ALA A 76 6.35 -6.81 9.47
N VAL A 77 7.15 -7.90 9.45
CA VAL A 77 7.06 -8.97 8.44
C VAL A 77 5.68 -9.62 8.46
N VAL A 78 5.21 -10.05 9.63
CA VAL A 78 3.91 -10.71 9.77
C VAL A 78 2.78 -9.78 9.34
N MET A 79 2.80 -8.52 9.79
CA MET A 79 1.78 -7.53 9.46
C MET A 79 1.80 -7.15 7.97
N ALA A 80 2.96 -6.92 7.37
CA ALA A 80 3.07 -6.60 5.96
C ALA A 80 2.66 -7.77 5.05
N LEU A 81 2.95 -9.02 5.44
CA LEU A 81 2.44 -10.21 4.77
C LEU A 81 0.92 -10.29 4.85
N LEU A 82 0.35 -10.05 6.03
CA LEU A 82 -1.10 -10.04 6.22
C LEU A 82 -1.77 -8.98 5.34
N VAL A 83 -1.27 -7.74 5.33
CA VAL A 83 -1.78 -6.65 4.47
C VAL A 83 -1.70 -7.04 2.99
N SER A 84 -0.56 -7.60 2.56
CA SER A 84 -0.35 -7.97 1.16
C SER A 84 -1.23 -9.14 0.73
N LEU A 85 -1.36 -10.18 1.56
CA LEU A 85 -2.17 -11.37 1.23
C LEU A 85 -3.68 -11.06 1.24
N LEU A 86 -4.17 -10.36 2.27
CA LEU A 86 -5.56 -9.92 2.30
C LEU A 86 -5.86 -8.95 1.15
N GLY A 87 -4.96 -8.00 0.90
CA GLY A 87 -5.08 -7.06 -0.20
C GLY A 87 -5.13 -7.76 -1.56
N PHE A 88 -4.28 -8.77 -1.76
CA PHE A 88 -4.31 -9.61 -2.95
C PHE A 88 -5.65 -10.32 -3.13
N GLY A 89 -6.16 -10.95 -2.06
CA GLY A 89 -7.46 -11.64 -2.08
C GLY A 89 -8.62 -10.70 -2.40
N VAL A 90 -8.66 -9.54 -1.76
CA VAL A 90 -9.69 -8.52 -2.01
C VAL A 90 -9.65 -8.01 -3.44
N LEU A 91 -8.46 -7.68 -3.95
CA LEU A 91 -8.31 -7.14 -5.30
C LEU A 91 -8.61 -8.21 -6.37
N ALA A 92 -8.22 -9.46 -6.14
CA ALA A 92 -8.55 -10.58 -7.02
C ALA A 92 -10.07 -10.82 -7.07
N TYR A 93 -10.74 -10.80 -5.93
CA TYR A 93 -12.20 -10.89 -5.84
C TYR A 93 -12.88 -9.70 -6.56
N ALA A 94 -12.37 -8.50 -6.38
CA ALA A 94 -12.94 -7.29 -6.96
C ALA A 94 -12.96 -7.32 -8.51
N ILE A 95 -12.03 -7.99 -9.16
CA ILE A 95 -12.03 -8.16 -10.63
C ILE A 95 -13.33 -8.85 -11.10
N ALA A 96 -13.77 -9.87 -10.40
CA ALA A 96 -15.01 -10.57 -10.72
C ALA A 96 -16.26 -9.82 -10.23
N TYR A 97 -16.17 -9.18 -9.06
CA TYR A 97 -17.30 -8.51 -8.44
C TYR A 97 -17.76 -7.25 -9.19
N PHE A 98 -16.81 -6.43 -9.66
CA PHE A 98 -17.10 -5.16 -10.34
C PHE A 98 -17.35 -5.29 -11.83
N GLU A 99 -17.51 -6.48 -12.36
CA GLU A 99 -17.72 -6.79 -13.78
C GLU A 99 -18.47 -5.66 -14.55
N HIS A 100 -17.73 -4.87 -15.34
CA HIS A 100 -18.25 -3.72 -16.12
C HIS A 100 -18.70 -2.47 -15.32
N ASP A 101 -18.47 -2.39 -14.00
CA ASP A 101 -18.82 -1.21 -13.20
C ASP A 101 -17.85 -0.05 -13.48
N ALA A 102 -18.38 1.14 -13.77
CA ALA A 102 -17.59 2.34 -14.00
C ALA A 102 -16.80 2.79 -12.76
N THR A 103 -17.20 2.35 -11.56
CA THR A 103 -16.53 2.67 -10.29
C THR A 103 -15.30 1.81 -10.04
N PHE A 104 -15.12 0.70 -10.78
CA PHE A 104 -14.03 -0.25 -10.53
C PHE A 104 -12.64 0.39 -10.59
N THR A 105 -12.39 1.27 -11.54
CA THR A 105 -11.10 1.98 -11.63
C THR A 105 -10.82 2.82 -10.39
N ARG A 106 -11.85 3.53 -9.88
CA ARG A 106 -11.72 4.33 -8.65
C ARG A 106 -11.48 3.42 -7.45
N PHE A 107 -12.18 2.30 -7.37
CA PHE A 107 -11.96 1.29 -6.34
C PHE A 107 -10.50 0.82 -6.34
N VAL A 108 -9.97 0.37 -7.49
CA VAL A 108 -8.58 -0.09 -7.61
C VAL A 108 -7.60 0.99 -7.14
N GLY A 109 -7.77 2.23 -7.60
CA GLY A 109 -6.89 3.34 -7.22
C GLY A 109 -6.91 3.63 -5.72
N LEU A 110 -8.11 3.79 -5.15
CA LEU A 110 -8.27 4.06 -3.72
C LEU A 110 -7.81 2.88 -2.85
N PHE A 111 -8.10 1.66 -3.28
CA PHE A 111 -7.68 0.46 -2.58
C PHE A 111 -6.16 0.29 -2.58
N MET A 112 -5.49 0.55 -3.70
CA MET A 112 -4.02 0.52 -3.76
C MET A 112 -3.38 1.61 -2.91
N ALA A 113 -3.96 2.81 -2.86
CA ALA A 113 -3.51 3.88 -1.97
C ALA A 113 -3.69 3.49 -0.48
N PHE A 114 -4.81 2.86 -0.14
CA PHE A 114 -5.06 2.31 1.20
C PHE A 114 -4.04 1.22 1.56
N ALA A 115 -3.82 0.23 0.68
CA ALA A 115 -2.86 -0.86 0.90
C ALA A 115 -1.43 -0.33 1.04
N GLY A 116 -1.05 0.68 0.24
CA GLY A 116 0.24 1.36 0.36
C GLY A 116 0.40 2.08 1.69
N SER A 117 -0.65 2.76 2.17
CA SER A 117 -0.64 3.42 3.48
C SER A 117 -0.55 2.42 4.63
N MET A 118 -1.29 1.31 4.55
CA MET A 118 -1.17 0.22 5.53
C MET A 118 0.21 -0.42 5.53
N THR A 119 0.81 -0.61 4.35
CA THR A 119 2.19 -1.11 4.24
C THR A 119 3.17 -0.13 4.87
N GLY A 120 3.04 1.17 4.60
CA GLY A 120 3.86 2.21 5.23
C GLY A 120 3.70 2.27 6.75
N LEU A 121 2.47 2.11 7.23
CA LEU A 121 2.14 2.10 8.66
C LEU A 121 2.82 0.96 9.40
N VAL A 122 2.71 -0.28 8.90
CA VAL A 122 3.26 -1.47 9.57
C VAL A 122 4.78 -1.55 9.49
N LEU A 123 5.39 -0.84 8.56
CA LEU A 123 6.84 -0.72 8.41
C LEU A 123 7.42 0.52 9.11
N ALA A 124 6.58 1.40 9.66
CA ALA A 124 7.01 2.62 10.35
C ALA A 124 7.73 2.29 11.65
N GLU A 125 8.91 2.88 11.86
CA GLU A 125 9.69 2.71 13.09
C GLU A 125 9.48 3.85 14.09
N ASP A 126 9.25 5.06 13.60
CA ASP A 126 9.06 6.23 14.44
C ASP A 126 7.61 6.72 14.43
N LEU A 127 7.23 7.44 15.49
CA LEU A 127 5.87 7.95 15.68
C LEU A 127 5.43 8.92 14.59
N PHE A 128 6.34 9.70 14.02
CA PHE A 128 6.01 10.64 12.96
C PHE A 128 5.61 9.91 11.67
N THR A 129 6.43 8.94 11.24
CA THR A 129 6.14 8.09 10.08
C THR A 129 4.83 7.32 10.30
N MET A 130 4.65 6.72 11.48
CA MET A 130 3.45 5.99 11.84
C MET A 130 2.21 6.89 11.77
N PHE A 131 2.26 8.09 12.35
CA PHE A 131 1.14 9.04 12.37
C PHE A 131 0.72 9.44 10.94
N ILE A 132 1.67 9.79 10.08
CA ILE A 132 1.37 10.18 8.69
C ILE A 132 0.66 9.04 7.94
N PHE A 133 1.15 7.82 8.03
CA PHE A 133 0.52 6.69 7.33
C PHE A 133 -0.82 6.29 7.97
N TRP A 134 -0.98 6.45 9.28
CA TRP A 134 -2.27 6.25 9.94
C TRP A 134 -3.34 7.23 9.41
N GLU A 135 -3.03 8.51 9.37
CA GLU A 135 -3.94 9.52 8.80
C GLU A 135 -4.30 9.19 7.34
N LEU A 136 -3.31 8.78 6.54
CA LEU A 136 -3.56 8.37 5.16
C LEU A 136 -4.51 7.16 5.08
N THR A 137 -4.38 6.15 5.95
CA THR A 137 -5.32 5.02 5.97
C THR A 137 -6.75 5.47 6.25
N SER A 138 -6.93 6.41 7.16
CA SER A 138 -8.24 6.98 7.50
C SER A 138 -8.87 7.70 6.30
N VAL A 139 -8.09 8.52 5.60
CA VAL A 139 -8.55 9.25 4.40
C VAL A 139 -8.98 8.28 3.29
N TRP A 140 -8.13 7.31 2.95
CA TRP A 140 -8.44 6.35 1.89
C TRP A 140 -9.62 5.43 2.25
N SER A 141 -9.73 5.01 3.51
CA SER A 141 -10.87 4.25 4.03
C SER A 141 -12.17 5.02 3.88
N PHE A 142 -12.19 6.30 4.27
CA PHE A 142 -13.35 7.17 4.10
C PHE A 142 -13.78 7.28 2.63
N LEU A 143 -12.83 7.49 1.72
CA LEU A 143 -13.11 7.59 0.29
C LEU A 143 -13.59 6.26 -0.32
N LEU A 144 -13.11 5.10 0.19
CA LEU A 144 -13.57 3.78 -0.22
C LEU A 144 -15.01 3.52 0.22
N ILE A 145 -15.39 3.89 1.46
CA ILE A 145 -16.76 3.75 1.97
C ILE A 145 -17.72 4.60 1.14
N GLY A 146 -17.32 5.84 0.81
CA GLY A 146 -18.11 6.75 -0.01
C GLY A 146 -18.15 6.43 -1.50
N LEU A 147 -17.54 5.33 -1.96
CA LEU A 147 -17.42 5.04 -3.39
C LEU A 147 -18.77 4.81 -4.09
N HIS A 148 -19.76 4.26 -3.39
CA HIS A 148 -21.11 3.97 -3.87
C HIS A 148 -22.17 4.96 -3.40
N ASP A 149 -21.78 5.98 -2.64
CA ASP A 149 -22.73 7.00 -2.20
C ASP A 149 -23.12 7.89 -3.39
N LYS A 150 -24.26 7.55 -3.99
CA LYS A 150 -24.96 8.39 -4.98
C LYS A 150 -25.99 9.20 -4.23
N SER A 151 -25.59 10.30 -3.62
CA SER A 151 -26.52 11.35 -3.24
C SER A 151 -27.04 12.12 -4.45
#